data_3ace874233789b8a6d960fda536bfbc2
#
_entry.id   3ace874233789b8a6d960fda536bfbc2
#
_cell.length_a   1.000
_cell.length_b   1.000
_cell.length_c   1.000
_cell.angle_alpha   90.00
_cell.angle_beta   90.00
_cell.angle_gamma   90.00
#
_symmetry.space_group_name_H-M   'P 1'
#
loop_
_entity.id
_entity.type
_entity.pdbx_description
1 polymer ?
#
loop_
_entity_poly.entity_id
_entity_poly.type
_entity_poly.pdbx_seq_one_letter_code
_entity_poly.pdbx_strand_id
1 'polypeptide(L)'
;MEFSWSTLIIIILIILVIYFLWSMMASSSSSTVISGSQDAKTQTSISIPDNSYSFALSTWIYVSDWESTSGEKVIVSSESDASQKKPNLLVSLGKDNNVLNITLGNSGNTVIPPIPNIPLQTWVSIILNFNNGSSVDIYINGKLVQTNALQSPWSLSAGSLYVGSKDGFDGYITMATFHKAPLGPQDAWDIYSSGYGASGGSSAVDFFNKYKVRFAFVKDNVELSRLDI
;
A
#
# COMPACT_ATOMS: atom_id res chain seq x y z
N MET A 1 -31.10 -2.53 43.88
CA MET A 1 -31.19 -2.31 42.43
C MET A 1 -31.12 -3.67 41.76
N GLU A 2 -32.30 -4.15 41.29
CA GLU A 2 -32.33 -5.41 40.55
C GLU A 2 -31.82 -5.17 39.15
N PHE A 3 -30.65 -5.70 38.84
CA PHE A 3 -30.12 -5.69 37.49
C PHE A 3 -30.97 -6.58 36.61
N SER A 4 -31.73 -5.97 35.71
CA SER A 4 -32.53 -6.72 34.75
C SER A 4 -31.62 -7.47 33.75
N TRP A 5 -31.97 -8.73 33.45
CA TRP A 5 -31.28 -9.53 32.45
C TRP A 5 -31.14 -8.81 31.10
N SER A 6 -32.14 -7.96 30.75
CA SER A 6 -32.10 -7.14 29.55
C SER A 6 -30.99 -6.07 29.56
N THR A 7 -30.73 -5.43 30.71
CA THR A 7 -29.61 -4.48 30.85
C THR A 7 -28.23 -5.16 30.72
N LEU A 8 -28.13 -6.37 31.22
CA LEU A 8 -26.88 -7.15 31.11
C LEU A 8 -26.57 -7.54 29.67
N ILE A 9 -27.61 -7.97 28.91
CA ILE A 9 -27.49 -8.28 27.47
C ILE A 9 -27.07 -7.04 26.67
N ILE A 10 -27.66 -5.87 26.93
CA ILE A 10 -27.32 -4.62 26.26
C ILE A 10 -25.86 -4.24 26.52
N ILE A 11 -25.39 -4.35 27.76
CA ILE A 11 -23.99 -4.04 28.11
C ILE A 11 -23.01 -4.98 27.38
N ILE A 12 -23.31 -6.30 27.33
CA ILE A 12 -22.50 -7.27 26.60
C ILE A 12 -22.45 -6.93 25.10
N LEU A 13 -23.57 -6.54 24.52
CA LEU A 13 -23.66 -6.18 23.10
C LEU A 13 -22.87 -4.92 22.78
N ILE A 14 -22.91 -3.92 23.67
CA ILE A 14 -22.09 -2.71 23.55
C ILE A 14 -20.59 -3.05 23.64
N ILE A 15 -20.17 -3.90 24.57
CA ILE A 15 -18.78 -4.34 24.71
C ILE A 15 -18.34 -5.10 23.46
N LEU A 16 -19.16 -5.98 22.90
CA LEU A 16 -18.87 -6.70 21.65
C LEU A 16 -18.71 -5.74 20.46
N VAL A 17 -19.57 -4.74 20.35
CA VAL A 17 -19.48 -3.72 19.29
C VAL A 17 -18.19 -2.91 19.45
N ILE A 18 -17.87 -2.47 20.67
CA ILE A 18 -16.62 -1.74 20.96
C ILE A 18 -15.40 -2.61 20.65
N TYR A 19 -15.40 -3.89 21.07
CA TYR A 19 -14.33 -4.84 20.77
C TYR A 19 -14.18 -5.06 19.26
N PHE A 20 -15.29 -5.22 18.54
CA PHE A 20 -15.27 -5.39 17.09
C PHE A 20 -14.74 -4.14 16.38
N LEU A 21 -15.18 -2.95 16.78
CA LEU A 21 -14.65 -1.68 16.25
C LEU A 21 -13.17 -1.52 16.56
N TRP A 22 -12.74 -1.84 17.77
CA TRP A 22 -11.32 -1.79 18.15
C TRP A 22 -10.48 -2.81 17.38
N SER A 23 -10.98 -4.02 17.18
CA SER A 23 -10.34 -5.05 16.36
C SER A 23 -10.18 -4.61 14.90
N MET A 24 -11.17 -3.95 14.32
CA MET A 24 -11.06 -3.38 12.98
C MET A 24 -10.03 -2.25 12.90
N MET A 25 -9.90 -1.42 13.95
CA MET A 25 -8.92 -0.34 14.01
C MET A 25 -7.50 -0.84 14.31
N ALA A 26 -7.34 -1.97 14.99
CA ALA A 26 -6.03 -2.51 15.37
C ALA A 26 -5.30 -3.25 14.23
N SER A 27 -5.94 -3.45 13.09
CA SER A 27 -5.48 -4.38 12.05
C SER A 27 -4.49 -3.81 11.02
N SER A 28 -4.12 -2.53 11.05
CA SER A 28 -3.20 -1.98 10.03
C SER A 28 -1.94 -1.39 10.64
N SER A 29 -0.97 -2.24 10.95
CA SER A 29 0.39 -1.77 11.20
C SER A 29 1.10 -1.52 9.86
N SER A 30 0.87 -0.37 9.27
CA SER A 30 1.63 0.13 8.13
C SER A 30 2.69 1.11 8.61
N SER A 31 3.86 1.10 7.97
CA SER A 31 4.88 2.13 8.18
C SER A 31 4.99 2.98 6.92
N THR A 32 4.52 4.22 6.99
CA THR A 32 4.68 5.18 5.91
C THR A 32 6.11 5.69 5.88
N VAL A 33 6.77 5.58 4.74
CA VAL A 33 8.14 6.05 4.51
C VAL A 33 8.13 7.52 4.09
N ILE A 34 7.21 7.84 3.18
CA ILE A 34 7.10 9.17 2.57
C ILE A 34 5.63 9.56 2.64
N SER A 35 5.31 10.57 3.43
CA SER A 35 3.94 11.11 3.55
C SER A 35 3.68 12.28 2.61
N GLY A 36 4.73 12.97 2.17
CA GLY A 36 4.66 14.07 1.22
C GLY A 36 5.28 13.72 -0.12
N SER A 37 5.22 14.64 -1.06
CA SER A 37 5.89 14.48 -2.35
C SER A 37 7.38 14.78 -2.21
N GLN A 38 8.23 13.88 -2.69
CA GLN A 38 9.68 14.08 -2.80
C GLN A 38 10.14 13.89 -4.24
N ASP A 39 11.23 14.50 -4.60
CA ASP A 39 11.95 14.26 -5.87
C ASP A 39 12.37 12.79 -5.95
N ALA A 40 12.10 12.13 -7.08
CA ALA A 40 12.42 10.72 -7.28
C ALA A 40 13.94 10.43 -7.27
N LYS A 41 14.78 11.45 -7.43
CA LYS A 41 16.26 11.39 -7.28
C LYS A 41 16.70 11.51 -5.82
N THR A 42 15.80 11.86 -4.91
CA THR A 42 16.06 11.86 -3.46
C THR A 42 15.79 10.47 -2.88
N GLN A 43 16.73 9.94 -2.10
CA GLN A 43 16.61 8.63 -1.49
C GLN A 43 16.15 8.73 -0.03
N THR A 44 15.08 8.02 0.30
CA THR A 44 14.59 7.85 1.67
C THR A 44 14.53 6.37 2.01
N SER A 45 14.93 5.99 3.23
CA SER A 45 14.98 4.59 3.64
C SER A 45 14.02 4.29 4.79
N ILE A 46 13.55 3.05 4.81
CA ILE A 46 12.80 2.44 5.91
C ILE A 46 13.53 1.19 6.38
N SER A 47 13.53 0.95 7.67
CA SER A 47 14.03 -0.29 8.26
C SER A 47 12.98 -1.39 8.18
N ILE A 48 13.38 -2.54 7.62
CA ILE A 48 12.63 -3.79 7.62
C ILE A 48 13.25 -4.67 8.70
N PRO A 49 12.57 -4.84 9.85
CA PRO A 49 13.19 -5.51 11.01
C PRO A 49 13.39 -7.01 10.80
N ASP A 50 12.49 -7.66 10.07
CA ASP A 50 12.45 -9.10 9.89
C ASP A 50 12.22 -9.47 8.42
N ASN A 51 12.63 -10.68 8.04
CA ASN A 51 12.31 -11.22 6.72
C ASN A 51 10.78 -11.35 6.56
N SER A 52 10.27 -10.78 5.49
CA SER A 52 8.83 -10.71 5.24
C SER A 52 8.42 -11.49 4.01
N TYR A 53 7.57 -12.52 4.20
CA TYR A 53 6.98 -13.34 3.13
C TYR A 53 5.62 -12.81 2.67
N SER A 54 4.92 -12.10 3.56
CA SER A 54 3.57 -11.57 3.35
C SER A 54 3.56 -10.09 3.69
N PHE A 55 3.46 -9.23 2.69
CA PHE A 55 3.47 -7.78 2.86
C PHE A 55 2.98 -7.10 1.59
N ALA A 56 2.73 -5.81 1.66
CA ALA A 56 2.52 -5.01 0.46
C ALA A 56 3.35 -3.73 0.49
N LEU A 57 3.70 -3.25 -0.69
CA LEU A 57 4.30 -1.94 -0.92
C LEU A 57 3.36 -1.11 -1.76
N SER A 58 3.00 0.06 -1.30
CA SER A 58 2.22 1.03 -2.08
C SER A 58 3.01 2.30 -2.27
N THR A 59 2.94 2.90 -3.45
CA THR A 59 3.56 4.19 -3.74
C THR A 59 2.84 4.87 -4.90
N TRP A 60 2.98 6.19 -4.98
CA TRP A 60 2.56 6.98 -6.13
C TRP A 60 3.78 7.59 -6.79
N ILE A 61 3.81 7.54 -8.10
CA ILE A 61 4.86 8.16 -8.92
C ILE A 61 4.25 9.15 -9.90
N TYR A 62 5.01 10.20 -10.20
CA TYR A 62 4.73 11.15 -11.26
C TYR A 62 6.00 11.35 -12.07
N VAL A 63 6.02 10.92 -13.32
CA VAL A 63 7.14 11.12 -14.24
C VAL A 63 6.89 12.40 -15.02
N SER A 64 7.70 13.43 -14.76
CA SER A 64 7.56 14.75 -15.40
C SER A 64 8.12 14.76 -16.80
N ASP A 65 9.32 14.18 -16.96
CA ASP A 65 10.01 14.09 -18.22
C ASP A 65 10.73 12.76 -18.36
N TRP A 66 10.95 12.33 -19.60
CA TRP A 66 11.63 11.08 -19.89
C TRP A 66 13.05 11.36 -20.36
N GLU A 67 13.97 11.58 -19.43
CA GLU A 67 15.39 11.63 -19.75
C GLU A 67 15.94 10.23 -20.01
N SER A 68 16.75 10.11 -21.05
CA SER A 68 17.57 8.92 -21.27
C SER A 68 18.69 8.89 -20.23
N THR A 69 18.55 8.01 -19.24
CA THR A 69 19.58 7.78 -18.22
C THR A 69 20.51 6.64 -18.65
N SER A 70 21.65 6.48 -17.96
CA SER A 70 22.56 5.37 -18.23
C SER A 70 22.02 4.00 -17.83
N GLY A 71 20.96 3.95 -16.99
CA GLY A 71 20.38 2.75 -16.44
C GLY A 71 18.85 2.80 -16.28
N GLU A 72 18.30 1.82 -15.62
CA GLU A 72 16.89 1.80 -15.22
C GLU A 72 16.60 2.89 -14.19
N LYS A 73 15.40 3.43 -14.22
CA LYS A 73 14.91 4.48 -13.33
C LYS A 73 14.36 3.85 -12.06
N VAL A 74 15.15 3.83 -11.00
CA VAL A 74 14.81 3.15 -9.74
C VAL A 74 13.70 3.88 -8.99
N ILE A 75 12.66 3.13 -8.62
CA ILE A 75 11.56 3.58 -7.76
C ILE A 75 11.80 3.11 -6.32
N VAL A 76 11.99 1.78 -6.15
CA VAL A 76 12.22 1.14 -4.85
C VAL A 76 13.31 0.09 -4.99
N SER A 77 14.23 0.04 -4.03
CA SER A 77 15.30 -0.95 -3.97
C SER A 77 15.58 -1.38 -2.54
N SER A 78 15.96 -2.63 -2.33
CA SER A 78 16.48 -3.11 -1.05
C SER A 78 17.96 -2.77 -0.82
N GLU A 79 18.62 -2.11 -1.76
CA GLU A 79 20.00 -1.67 -1.67
C GLU A 79 20.12 -0.18 -1.97
N SER A 80 20.98 0.52 -1.25
CA SER A 80 21.19 1.96 -1.44
C SER A 80 21.77 2.32 -2.81
N ASP A 81 22.49 1.38 -3.40
CA ASP A 81 23.04 1.48 -4.75
C ASP A 81 22.66 0.22 -5.52
N ALA A 82 21.52 0.28 -6.21
CA ALA A 82 20.99 -0.83 -6.98
C ALA A 82 21.84 -1.18 -8.21
N SER A 83 22.70 -0.28 -8.67
CA SER A 83 23.57 -0.50 -9.81
C SER A 83 24.83 -1.32 -9.45
N GLN A 84 25.27 -1.24 -8.20
CA GLN A 84 26.50 -1.86 -7.72
C GLN A 84 26.27 -3.24 -7.09
N LYS A 85 25.06 -3.49 -6.57
CA LYS A 85 24.71 -4.71 -5.88
C LYS A 85 23.47 -5.34 -6.52
N LYS A 86 23.28 -6.65 -6.28
CA LYS A 86 22.05 -7.36 -6.66
C LYS A 86 21.03 -7.20 -5.54
N PRO A 87 20.08 -6.26 -5.64
CA PRO A 87 19.10 -6.04 -4.60
C PRO A 87 18.19 -7.26 -4.46
N ASN A 88 17.73 -7.51 -3.23
CA ASN A 88 16.72 -8.54 -2.97
C ASN A 88 15.37 -8.16 -3.58
N LEU A 89 15.05 -6.86 -3.65
CA LEU A 89 13.92 -6.29 -4.36
C LEU A 89 14.39 -5.08 -5.17
N LEU A 90 14.04 -5.03 -6.45
CA LEU A 90 14.20 -3.86 -7.31
C LEU A 90 12.91 -3.61 -8.07
N VAL A 91 12.42 -2.40 -7.97
CA VAL A 91 11.28 -1.86 -8.73
C VAL A 91 11.77 -0.64 -9.49
N SER A 92 11.68 -0.68 -10.81
CA SER A 92 12.23 0.37 -11.68
C SER A 92 11.36 0.58 -12.91
N LEU A 93 11.51 1.73 -13.56
CA LEU A 93 11.06 1.91 -14.93
C LEU A 93 12.22 1.60 -15.88
N GLY A 94 11.89 1.14 -17.06
CA GLY A 94 12.87 0.82 -18.08
C GLY A 94 13.76 2.02 -18.42
N LYS A 95 14.94 1.74 -18.98
CA LYS A 95 15.88 2.78 -19.37
C LYS A 95 15.29 3.72 -20.44
N ASP A 96 14.77 3.12 -21.52
CA ASP A 96 14.37 3.84 -22.73
C ASP A 96 12.84 3.72 -22.99
N ASN A 97 12.10 3.13 -22.07
CA ASN A 97 10.66 2.90 -22.21
C ASN A 97 9.93 2.96 -20.86
N ASN A 98 8.64 3.28 -20.91
CA ASN A 98 7.75 3.39 -19.75
C ASN A 98 7.21 2.02 -19.29
N VAL A 99 8.10 1.06 -19.12
CA VAL A 99 7.81 -0.30 -18.66
C VAL A 99 8.20 -0.41 -17.20
N LEU A 100 7.32 -0.93 -16.35
CA LEU A 100 7.61 -1.22 -14.96
C LEU A 100 8.27 -2.61 -14.88
N ASN A 101 9.48 -2.64 -14.36
CA ASN A 101 10.27 -3.82 -14.11
C ASN A 101 10.29 -4.13 -12.61
N ILE A 102 10.12 -5.39 -12.27
CA ILE A 102 10.19 -5.90 -10.90
C ILE A 102 11.14 -7.09 -10.90
N THR A 103 12.23 -6.97 -10.16
CA THR A 103 13.23 -8.03 -10.02
C THR A 103 13.31 -8.45 -8.56
N LEU A 104 13.17 -9.74 -8.32
CA LEU A 104 13.29 -10.36 -7.01
C LEU A 104 14.63 -11.07 -6.95
N GLY A 105 15.55 -10.58 -6.10
CA GLY A 105 16.85 -11.19 -5.87
C GLY A 105 16.71 -12.37 -4.93
N ASN A 106 17.31 -13.46 -5.29
CA ASN A 106 17.67 -14.63 -4.50
C ASN A 106 18.57 -15.49 -5.39
N SER A 107 18.91 -16.70 -5.02
CA SER A 107 19.83 -17.60 -5.75
C SER A 107 19.55 -17.81 -7.25
N GLY A 108 18.63 -17.06 -7.85
CA GLY A 108 18.25 -17.19 -9.26
C GLY A 108 17.57 -15.97 -9.90
N ASN A 109 17.63 -14.78 -9.31
CA ASN A 109 16.98 -13.56 -9.85
C ASN A 109 15.66 -13.86 -10.60
N THR A 110 14.54 -13.89 -9.88
CA THR A 110 13.23 -14.02 -10.51
C THR A 110 12.83 -12.66 -11.07
N VAL A 111 12.74 -12.56 -12.39
CA VAL A 111 12.22 -11.37 -13.08
C VAL A 111 10.71 -11.58 -13.28
N ILE A 112 9.91 -10.71 -12.70
CA ILE A 112 8.48 -10.68 -12.95
C ILE A 112 8.25 -10.14 -14.38
N PRO A 113 7.33 -10.73 -15.17
CA PRO A 113 7.03 -10.21 -16.49
C PRO A 113 6.74 -8.71 -16.44
N PRO A 114 7.39 -7.90 -17.29
CA PRO A 114 7.32 -6.45 -17.20
C PRO A 114 5.93 -5.93 -17.56
N ILE A 115 5.52 -4.83 -16.91
CA ILE A 115 4.22 -4.19 -17.14
C ILE A 115 4.43 -2.99 -18.05
N PRO A 116 3.96 -3.05 -19.31
CA PRO A 116 4.13 -1.98 -20.27
C PRO A 116 3.17 -0.80 -20.02
N ASN A 117 3.49 0.32 -20.67
CA ASN A 117 2.61 1.47 -20.78
C ASN A 117 2.23 2.13 -19.45
N ILE A 118 3.18 2.28 -18.53
CA ILE A 118 2.97 3.12 -17.35
C ILE A 118 2.73 4.56 -17.81
N PRO A 119 1.60 5.19 -17.43
CA PRO A 119 1.29 6.56 -17.83
C PRO A 119 2.37 7.55 -17.39
N LEU A 120 2.68 8.53 -18.24
CA LEU A 120 3.61 9.61 -17.95
C LEU A 120 2.82 10.91 -17.76
N GLN A 121 3.44 11.89 -17.08
CA GLN A 121 2.85 13.22 -16.82
C GLN A 121 1.50 13.15 -16.09
N THR A 122 1.32 12.10 -15.29
CA THR A 122 0.16 11.91 -14.42
C THR A 122 0.58 11.11 -13.20
N TRP A 123 -0.14 11.25 -12.10
CA TRP A 123 0.08 10.43 -10.93
C TRP A 123 -0.40 9.00 -11.16
N VAL A 124 0.46 8.04 -10.87
CA VAL A 124 0.20 6.61 -11.01
C VAL A 124 0.41 5.93 -9.66
N SER A 125 -0.63 5.25 -9.17
CA SER A 125 -0.53 4.38 -8.00
C SER A 125 0.00 3.02 -8.40
N ILE A 126 1.03 2.55 -7.70
CA ILE A 126 1.63 1.23 -7.87
C ILE A 126 1.55 0.52 -6.52
N ILE A 127 0.96 -0.67 -6.52
CA ILE A 127 0.92 -1.54 -5.33
C ILE A 127 1.45 -2.92 -5.73
N LEU A 128 2.43 -3.39 -4.96
CA LEU A 128 2.97 -4.74 -5.04
C LEU A 128 2.54 -5.50 -3.80
N ASN A 129 1.81 -6.57 -3.98
CA ASN A 129 1.23 -7.36 -2.91
C ASN A 129 1.81 -8.78 -2.92
N PHE A 130 2.60 -9.11 -1.91
CA PHE A 130 3.28 -10.41 -1.79
C PHE A 130 2.50 -11.33 -0.85
N ASN A 131 2.11 -12.51 -1.35
CA ASN A 131 1.31 -13.48 -0.64
C ASN A 131 2.16 -14.71 -0.28
N ASN A 132 2.52 -14.84 1.01
CA ASN A 132 3.27 -15.97 1.56
C ASN A 132 4.55 -16.34 0.78
N GLY A 133 5.17 -15.35 0.12
CA GLY A 133 6.33 -15.58 -0.72
C GLY A 133 6.09 -16.49 -1.94
N SER A 134 4.84 -16.82 -2.23
CA SER A 134 4.46 -17.76 -3.33
C SER A 134 3.89 -17.05 -4.55
N SER A 135 3.36 -15.84 -4.38
CA SER A 135 2.85 -15.04 -5.49
C SER A 135 2.98 -13.55 -5.22
N VAL A 136 2.96 -12.78 -6.29
CA VAL A 136 2.88 -11.32 -6.25
C VAL A 136 1.74 -10.85 -7.13
N ASP A 137 0.86 -10.00 -6.53
CA ASP A 137 -0.19 -9.30 -7.25
C ASP A 137 0.23 -7.85 -7.44
N ILE A 138 0.01 -7.33 -8.64
CA ILE A 138 0.43 -5.98 -9.02
C ILE A 138 -0.82 -5.19 -9.39
N TYR A 139 -1.01 -4.08 -8.68
CA TYR A 139 -2.11 -3.16 -8.93
C TYR A 139 -1.55 -1.85 -9.48
N ILE A 140 -2.15 -1.37 -10.56
CA ILE A 140 -1.91 -0.04 -11.12
C ILE A 140 -3.21 0.75 -11.07
N ASN A 141 -3.17 1.92 -10.45
CA ASN A 141 -4.35 2.78 -10.28
C ASN A 141 -5.54 2.03 -9.67
N GLY A 142 -5.27 1.26 -8.60
CA GLY A 142 -6.27 0.50 -7.85
C GLY A 142 -6.82 -0.74 -8.55
N LYS A 143 -6.33 -1.09 -9.76
CA LYS A 143 -6.79 -2.25 -10.54
C LYS A 143 -5.72 -3.32 -10.58
N LEU A 144 -6.09 -4.56 -10.33
CA LEU A 144 -5.21 -5.72 -10.50
C LEU A 144 -4.88 -5.87 -11.99
N VAL A 145 -3.61 -5.68 -12.34
CA VAL A 145 -3.13 -5.79 -13.73
C VAL A 145 -2.41 -7.10 -13.99
N GLN A 146 -1.83 -7.70 -12.94
CA GLN A 146 -1.06 -8.93 -13.09
C GLN A 146 -0.94 -9.68 -11.76
N THR A 147 -1.03 -11.00 -11.83
CA THR A 147 -0.70 -11.94 -10.74
C THR A 147 0.36 -12.91 -11.25
N ASN A 148 1.45 -13.06 -10.49
CA ASN A 148 2.54 -13.97 -10.84
C ASN A 148 2.78 -14.95 -9.72
N ALA A 149 2.70 -16.25 -10.03
CA ALA A 149 3.18 -17.29 -9.14
C ALA A 149 4.71 -17.35 -9.18
N LEU A 150 5.34 -17.43 -8.02
CA LEU A 150 6.79 -17.54 -7.88
C LEU A 150 7.18 -19.03 -7.90
N GLN A 151 8.23 -19.36 -8.64
CA GLN A 151 8.69 -20.74 -8.78
C GLN A 151 9.30 -21.31 -7.49
N SER A 152 9.79 -20.44 -6.63
CA SER A 152 10.31 -20.78 -5.29
C SER A 152 9.88 -19.71 -4.29
N PRO A 153 9.72 -20.08 -3.00
CA PRO A 153 9.39 -19.11 -1.96
C PRO A 153 10.41 -17.99 -1.90
N TRP A 154 9.90 -16.74 -1.90
CA TRP A 154 10.71 -15.55 -1.83
C TRP A 154 10.28 -14.69 -0.62
N SER A 155 11.22 -14.01 -0.01
CA SER A 155 10.99 -13.07 1.08
C SER A 155 11.79 -11.79 0.89
N LEU A 156 11.22 -10.67 1.30
CA LEU A 156 11.99 -9.45 1.49
C LEU A 156 12.90 -9.63 2.69
N SER A 157 14.20 -9.47 2.49
CA SER A 157 15.19 -9.64 3.55
C SER A 157 15.10 -8.50 4.57
N ALA A 158 15.37 -8.79 5.83
CA ALA A 158 15.60 -7.79 6.85
C ALA A 158 16.72 -6.82 6.43
N GLY A 159 16.57 -5.54 6.76
CA GLY A 159 17.53 -4.52 6.35
C GLY A 159 16.86 -3.18 6.06
N SER A 160 17.27 -2.51 5.02
CA SER A 160 16.69 -1.24 4.59
C SER A 160 16.01 -1.38 3.24
N LEU A 161 14.85 -0.73 3.10
CA LEU A 161 14.18 -0.54 1.82
C LEU A 161 14.29 0.94 1.47
N TYR A 162 14.83 1.22 0.30
CA TYR A 162 15.07 2.57 -0.19
C TYR A 162 14.03 2.94 -1.23
N VAL A 163 13.44 4.11 -1.08
CA VAL A 163 12.48 4.72 -2.00
C VAL A 163 13.12 5.94 -2.63
N GLY A 164 13.10 6.01 -3.96
CA GLY A 164 13.90 6.95 -4.72
C GLY A 164 15.37 6.55 -4.78
N SER A 165 16.11 7.13 -5.72
CA SER A 165 17.53 6.83 -5.93
C SER A 165 18.17 7.95 -6.70
N LYS A 166 19.51 8.10 -6.61
CA LYS A 166 20.26 8.96 -7.51
C LYS A 166 20.07 8.59 -8.99
N ASP A 167 19.81 7.29 -9.25
CA ASP A 167 19.42 6.75 -10.55
C ASP A 167 17.90 6.73 -10.72
N GLY A 168 17.18 7.65 -10.09
CA GLY A 168 15.73 7.82 -10.22
C GLY A 168 15.35 8.43 -11.58
N PHE A 169 14.18 9.02 -11.61
CA PHE A 169 13.64 9.69 -12.81
C PHE A 169 13.35 11.16 -12.52
N ASP A 170 13.14 11.95 -13.57
CA ASP A 170 12.65 13.31 -13.42
C ASP A 170 11.17 13.30 -13.07
N GLY A 171 10.90 13.59 -11.81
CA GLY A 171 9.55 13.49 -11.27
C GLY A 171 9.51 13.33 -9.76
N TYR A 172 8.41 12.81 -9.29
CA TYR A 172 8.12 12.77 -7.87
C TYR A 172 7.64 11.37 -7.44
N ILE A 173 7.94 11.05 -6.18
CA ILE A 173 7.41 9.89 -5.47
C ILE A 173 6.69 10.40 -4.22
N THR A 174 5.53 9.85 -3.91
CA THR A 174 4.78 10.18 -2.68
C THR A 174 4.05 8.97 -2.13
N MET A 175 3.60 9.06 -0.88
CA MET A 175 2.80 8.05 -0.19
C MET A 175 3.40 6.64 -0.25
N ALA A 176 4.74 6.56 -0.21
CA ALA A 176 5.41 5.27 -0.15
C ALA A 176 5.21 4.64 1.23
N THR A 177 4.54 3.49 1.25
CA THR A 177 4.12 2.81 2.47
C THR A 177 4.44 1.33 2.39
N PHE A 178 5.07 0.83 3.45
CA PHE A 178 5.24 -0.60 3.69
C PHE A 178 4.10 -1.10 4.60
N HIS A 179 3.31 -2.03 4.10
CA HIS A 179 2.22 -2.68 4.81
C HIS A 179 2.71 -4.05 5.30
N LYS A 180 2.63 -4.32 6.60
CA LYS A 180 3.08 -5.59 7.20
C LYS A 180 2.20 -6.80 6.87
N ALA A 181 1.09 -6.57 6.18
CA ALA A 181 0.18 -7.61 5.70
C ALA A 181 -0.15 -7.38 4.24
N PRO A 182 -0.50 -8.42 3.49
CA PRO A 182 -1.04 -8.29 2.14
C PRO A 182 -2.31 -7.46 2.14
N LEU A 183 -2.51 -6.72 1.04
CA LEU A 183 -3.69 -5.91 0.80
C LEU A 183 -4.70 -6.67 -0.04
N GLY A 184 -5.99 -6.55 0.30
CA GLY A 184 -7.08 -7.03 -0.56
C GLY A 184 -7.33 -6.10 -1.76
N PRO A 185 -8.10 -6.54 -2.77
CA PRO A 185 -8.47 -5.71 -3.91
C PRO A 185 -9.22 -4.43 -3.50
N GLN A 186 -10.02 -4.50 -2.44
CA GLN A 186 -10.74 -3.34 -1.91
C GLN A 186 -9.77 -2.33 -1.28
N ASP A 187 -8.77 -2.82 -0.52
CA ASP A 187 -7.75 -1.95 0.08
C ASP A 187 -6.93 -1.22 -0.99
N ALA A 188 -6.58 -1.94 -2.07
CA ALA A 188 -5.87 -1.35 -3.21
C ALA A 188 -6.71 -0.26 -3.91
N TRP A 189 -8.00 -0.48 -4.06
CA TRP A 189 -8.93 0.53 -4.58
C TRP A 189 -9.06 1.72 -3.63
N ASP A 190 -9.15 1.48 -2.32
CA ASP A 190 -9.27 2.51 -1.30
C ASP A 190 -8.03 3.42 -1.25
N ILE A 191 -6.83 2.83 -1.33
CA ILE A 191 -5.57 3.59 -1.44
C ILE A 191 -5.58 4.47 -2.69
N TYR A 192 -5.99 3.90 -3.83
CA TYR A 192 -6.07 4.66 -5.08
C TYR A 192 -7.12 5.78 -5.02
N SER A 193 -8.33 5.48 -4.53
CA SER A 193 -9.44 6.44 -4.47
C SER A 193 -9.20 7.57 -3.48
N SER A 194 -8.37 7.35 -2.45
CA SER A 194 -7.94 8.39 -1.50
C SER A 194 -7.01 9.42 -2.15
N GLY A 195 -6.34 9.06 -3.24
CA GLY A 195 -5.48 9.96 -4.00
C GLY A 195 -4.07 10.11 -3.41
N TYR A 196 -3.21 10.74 -4.19
CA TYR A 196 -1.78 10.91 -3.89
C TYR A 196 -1.47 11.97 -2.81
N GLY A 197 -2.45 12.73 -2.37
CA GLY A 197 -2.31 13.75 -1.31
C GLY A 197 -2.90 13.34 0.04
N ALA A 198 -3.50 12.14 0.13
CA ALA A 198 -4.05 11.65 1.38
C ALA A 198 -2.92 11.24 2.32
N SER A 199 -2.82 11.84 3.49
CA SER A 199 -1.91 11.36 4.53
C SER A 199 -2.36 9.96 4.96
N GLY A 200 -1.50 8.96 4.75
CA GLY A 200 -1.78 7.55 5.02
C GLY A 200 -1.88 7.21 6.51
N GLY A 201 -2.81 7.84 7.16
CA GLY A 201 -3.24 7.49 8.50
C GLY A 201 -4.75 7.34 8.47
N SER A 202 -5.26 6.13 8.62
CA SER A 202 -6.68 5.94 8.94
C SER A 202 -6.94 6.54 10.33
N SER A 203 -7.13 7.85 10.38
CA SER A 203 -7.63 8.44 11.60
C SER A 203 -9.11 8.06 11.72
N ALA A 204 -9.63 7.98 12.94
CA ALA A 204 -11.07 7.80 13.16
C ALA A 204 -11.89 8.83 12.38
N VAL A 205 -11.31 10.02 12.13
CA VAL A 205 -11.89 11.10 11.33
C VAL A 205 -12.06 10.70 9.87
N ASP A 206 -11.07 10.02 9.26
CA ASP A 206 -11.17 9.55 7.86
C ASP A 206 -12.22 8.45 7.72
N PHE A 207 -12.36 7.59 8.75
CA PHE A 207 -13.43 6.61 8.81
C PHE A 207 -14.81 7.29 8.81
N PHE A 208 -15.03 8.29 9.67
CA PHE A 208 -16.29 9.01 9.74
C PHE A 208 -16.57 9.87 8.50
N ASN A 209 -15.53 10.37 7.81
CA ASN A 209 -15.69 11.08 6.54
C ASN A 209 -16.06 10.13 5.39
N LYS A 210 -15.63 8.87 5.45
CA LYS A 210 -15.88 7.86 4.43
C LYS A 210 -17.24 7.17 4.61
N TYR A 211 -17.69 6.98 5.86
CA TYR A 211 -18.93 6.27 6.19
C TYR A 211 -19.89 7.22 6.91
N LYS A 212 -21.07 7.40 6.33
CA LYS A 212 -22.19 8.07 7.01
C LYS A 212 -23.00 7.03 7.76
N VAL A 213 -23.09 7.16 9.07
CA VAL A 213 -23.91 6.28 9.90
C VAL A 213 -25.25 6.96 10.16
N ARG A 214 -26.33 6.27 9.78
CA ARG A 214 -27.68 6.75 9.98
C ARG A 214 -28.40 5.90 11.03
N PHE A 215 -28.82 6.53 12.10
CA PHE A 215 -29.73 5.92 13.08
C PHE A 215 -31.14 6.46 12.86
N ALA A 216 -32.09 5.57 12.57
CA ALA A 216 -33.49 5.93 12.44
C ALA A 216 -34.32 5.15 13.46
N PHE A 217 -35.18 5.84 14.20
CA PHE A 217 -36.16 5.21 15.03
C PHE A 217 -37.48 5.10 14.23
N VAL A 218 -37.86 3.86 13.91
CA VAL A 218 -39.04 3.55 13.11
C VAL A 218 -40.08 2.87 14.00
N LYS A 219 -41.34 3.38 14.00
CA LYS A 219 -42.48 2.76 14.63
C LYS A 219 -43.61 2.68 13.60
N ASP A 220 -44.21 1.49 13.46
CA ASP A 220 -45.29 1.22 12.52
C ASP A 220 -44.97 1.67 11.06
N ASN A 221 -43.75 1.43 10.61
CA ASN A 221 -43.18 1.89 9.33
C ASN A 221 -43.09 3.41 9.18
N VAL A 222 -43.23 4.17 10.24
CA VAL A 222 -43.03 5.64 10.24
C VAL A 222 -41.75 5.99 10.97
N GLU A 223 -40.87 6.75 10.31
CA GLU A 223 -39.63 7.25 10.91
C GLU A 223 -39.95 8.40 11.86
N LEU A 224 -39.76 8.17 13.17
CA LEU A 224 -40.06 9.15 14.23
C LEU A 224 -38.94 10.15 14.45
N SER A 225 -37.69 9.72 14.33
CA SER A 225 -36.50 10.59 14.37
C SER A 225 -35.33 9.94 13.67
N ARG A 226 -34.39 10.76 13.21
CA ARG A 226 -33.13 10.26 12.64
C ARG A 226 -31.97 11.09 13.16
N LEU A 227 -30.82 10.42 13.25
CA LEU A 227 -29.54 11.03 13.53
C LEU A 227 -28.57 10.60 12.43
N ASP A 228 -28.08 11.55 11.66
CA ASP A 228 -27.04 11.36 10.67
C ASP A 228 -25.70 11.83 11.30
N ILE A 229 -24.70 10.95 11.39
CA ILE A 229 -23.35 11.24 11.90
C ILE A 229 -22.34 10.99 10.79
#